data_60c4c50483f51ae6ff945936ed0cc42e
#
_entry.id   60c4c50483f51ae6ff945936ed0cc42e
#
_cell.length_a   1.000
_cell.length_b   1.000
_cell.length_c   1.000
_cell.angle_alpha   90.00
_cell.angle_beta   90.00
_cell.angle_gamma   90.00
#
_symmetry.space_group_name_H-M   'P 1'
#
loop_
_entity.id
_entity.type
_entity.pdbx_description
1 polymer ?
#
loop_
_entity_poly.entity_id
_entity_poly.type
_entity_poly.pdbx_seq_one_letter_code
_entity_poly.pdbx_strand_id
1 'polypeptide(L)'
;MTFEPNILTFCCNWCSYAGADLAGVSRFQYPSNIRIIRVMCSGRVEPAFILEALNDGADGVLITGCHIGDCHYIDGNKNAEIRINNTKKALAKLGFDKRLRLEWVSASEGARFAEVVKDFTEEIRKLGPNPVKEVKINEKL
;
A
#
# COMPACT_ATOMS: atom_id res chain seq x y z
N MET A 1 -3.63 1.82 25.26
CA MET A 1 -2.70 1.41 24.21
C MET A 1 -3.05 2.06 22.90
N THR A 2 -2.06 2.66 22.26
CA THR A 2 -2.26 3.27 20.95
C THR A 2 -2.32 2.17 19.89
N PHE A 3 -3.32 2.27 19.02
CA PHE A 3 -3.44 1.39 17.87
C PHE A 3 -2.30 1.65 16.86
N GLU A 4 -1.56 0.62 16.52
CA GLU A 4 -0.53 0.69 15.50
C GLU A 4 -1.01 -0.01 14.23
N PRO A 5 -1.24 0.75 13.14
CA PRO A 5 -1.72 0.17 11.88
C PRO A 5 -0.74 -0.83 11.28
N ASN A 6 -1.25 -1.93 10.78
CA ASN A 6 -0.48 -2.92 10.04
C ASN A 6 -0.72 -2.66 8.55
N ILE A 7 0.32 -2.18 7.86
CA ILE A 7 0.21 -1.77 6.46
C ILE A 7 1.04 -2.68 5.58
N LEU A 8 0.39 -3.25 4.57
CA LEU A 8 1.06 -4.02 3.54
C LEU A 8 1.33 -3.10 2.34
N THR A 9 2.59 -3.02 1.93
CA THR A 9 3.02 -2.14 0.84
C THR A 9 3.60 -2.95 -0.31
N PHE A 10 3.01 -2.81 -1.49
CA PHE A 10 3.55 -3.38 -2.73
C PHE A 10 4.42 -2.34 -3.42
N CYS A 11 5.68 -2.67 -3.66
CA CYS A 11 6.64 -1.77 -4.30
C CYS A 11 7.12 -2.32 -5.63
N CYS A 12 7.03 -1.49 -6.68
CA CYS A 12 7.60 -1.82 -7.98
C CYS A 12 9.13 -1.97 -7.87
N ASN A 13 9.66 -3.06 -8.42
CA ASN A 13 11.09 -3.38 -8.34
C ASN A 13 11.99 -2.31 -8.99
N TRP A 14 11.51 -1.66 -10.05
CA TRP A 14 12.33 -0.80 -10.88
C TRP A 14 12.46 0.64 -10.38
N CYS A 15 11.54 1.09 -9.51
CA CYS A 15 11.57 2.46 -9.02
C CYS A 15 11.15 2.59 -7.56
N SER A 16 9.91 2.27 -7.20
CA SER A 16 9.42 2.51 -5.84
C SER A 16 10.13 1.66 -4.79
N TYR A 17 10.54 0.43 -5.12
CA TYR A 17 11.35 -0.38 -4.19
C TYR A 17 12.72 0.27 -3.97
N ALA A 18 13.34 0.78 -5.04
CA ALA A 18 14.60 1.52 -4.92
C ALA A 18 14.42 2.80 -4.10
N GLY A 19 13.28 3.49 -4.24
CA GLY A 19 12.94 4.64 -3.41
C GLY A 19 12.80 4.27 -1.94
N ALA A 20 12.18 3.12 -1.64
CA ALA A 20 12.06 2.59 -0.29
C ALA A 20 13.43 2.25 0.30
N ASP A 21 14.29 1.62 -0.50
CA ASP A 21 15.66 1.29 -0.11
C ASP A 21 16.47 2.57 0.16
N LEU A 22 16.34 3.58 -0.69
CA LEU A 22 16.97 4.87 -0.50
C LEU A 22 16.51 5.54 0.79
N ALA A 23 15.21 5.44 1.12
CA ALA A 23 14.68 5.96 2.37
C ALA A 23 15.36 5.30 3.58
N GLY A 24 15.54 3.97 3.53
CA GLY A 24 16.22 3.22 4.58
C GLY A 24 17.70 3.61 4.69
N VAL A 25 18.42 3.65 3.57
CA VAL A 25 19.85 4.00 3.54
C VAL A 25 20.09 5.44 3.98
N SER A 26 19.22 6.35 3.55
CA SER A 26 19.34 7.79 3.91
C SER A 26 18.77 8.10 5.29
N ARG A 27 18.27 7.09 5.99
CA ARG A 27 17.68 7.21 7.33
C ARG A 27 16.50 8.17 7.41
N PHE A 28 15.74 8.30 6.34
CA PHE A 28 14.46 8.97 6.39
C PHE A 28 13.53 8.18 7.30
N GLN A 29 12.91 8.87 8.24
CA GLN A 29 12.07 8.21 9.23
C GLN A 29 10.69 7.88 8.69
N TYR A 30 10.26 6.64 8.84
CA TYR A 30 8.89 6.23 8.59
C TYR A 30 8.51 5.12 9.59
N PRO A 31 7.20 4.87 9.82
CA PRO A 31 6.78 3.86 10.78
C PRO A 31 7.30 2.46 10.45
N SER A 32 7.70 1.71 11.46
CA SER A 32 8.26 0.36 11.30
C SER A 32 7.20 -0.72 11.11
N ASN A 33 5.93 -0.36 11.20
CA ASN A 33 4.80 -1.28 11.12
C ASN A 33 4.35 -1.58 9.68
N ILE A 34 5.15 -1.20 8.69
CA ILE A 34 4.89 -1.51 7.29
C ILE A 34 5.62 -2.80 6.90
N ARG A 35 4.99 -3.57 6.02
CA ARG A 35 5.61 -4.72 5.38
C ARG A 35 5.69 -4.44 3.89
N ILE A 36 6.86 -4.63 3.31
CA ILE A 36 7.11 -4.33 1.90
C ILE A 36 7.18 -5.63 1.11
N ILE A 37 6.36 -5.71 0.05
CA ILE A 37 6.42 -6.79 -0.92
C ILE A 37 6.87 -6.20 -2.24
N ARG A 38 8.00 -6.68 -2.75
CA ARG A 38 8.53 -6.26 -4.03
C ARG A 38 7.81 -7.00 -5.15
N VAL A 39 7.30 -6.26 -6.12
CA VAL A 39 6.71 -6.81 -7.34
C VAL A 39 7.48 -6.29 -8.55
N MET A 40 7.50 -7.03 -9.64
CA MET A 40 8.24 -6.61 -10.84
C MET A 40 7.67 -5.33 -11.44
N CYS A 41 6.36 -5.11 -11.32
CA CYS A 41 5.68 -3.92 -11.79
C CYS A 41 4.40 -3.74 -10.97
N SER A 42 3.98 -2.49 -10.75
CA SER A 42 2.69 -2.22 -10.09
C SER A 42 1.52 -2.85 -10.85
N GLY A 43 1.65 -3.04 -12.17
CA GLY A 43 0.66 -3.74 -12.98
C GLY A 43 0.50 -5.23 -12.65
N ARG A 44 1.41 -5.81 -11.86
CA ARG A 44 1.31 -7.19 -11.37
C ARG A 44 0.43 -7.32 -10.13
N VAL A 45 0.08 -6.22 -9.50
CA VAL A 45 -0.77 -6.26 -8.32
C VAL A 45 -2.22 -6.47 -8.77
N GLU A 46 -2.75 -7.63 -8.43
CA GLU A 46 -4.13 -7.97 -8.77
C GLU A 46 -5.08 -7.60 -7.64
N PRO A 47 -6.35 -7.26 -7.94
CA PRO A 47 -7.34 -6.98 -6.91
C PRO A 47 -7.48 -8.10 -5.88
N ALA A 48 -7.30 -9.36 -6.31
CA ALA A 48 -7.35 -10.49 -5.40
C ALA A 48 -6.31 -10.39 -4.26
N PHE A 49 -5.11 -9.90 -4.56
CA PHE A 49 -4.06 -9.72 -3.54
C PHE A 49 -4.47 -8.69 -2.50
N ILE A 50 -5.11 -7.61 -2.95
CA ILE A 50 -5.58 -6.53 -2.07
C ILE A 50 -6.70 -7.05 -1.16
N LEU A 51 -7.67 -7.74 -1.74
CA LEU A 51 -8.79 -8.30 -1.00
C LEU A 51 -8.33 -9.34 0.01
N GLU A 52 -7.38 -10.19 -0.39
CA GLU A 52 -6.80 -11.19 0.50
C GLU A 52 -6.07 -10.55 1.68
N ALA A 53 -5.26 -9.51 1.42
CA ALA A 53 -4.55 -8.79 2.46
C ALA A 53 -5.51 -8.17 3.48
N LEU A 54 -6.56 -7.51 3.01
CA LEU A 54 -7.57 -6.92 3.88
C LEU A 54 -8.35 -7.99 4.65
N ASN A 55 -8.66 -9.11 4.01
CA ASN A 55 -9.34 -10.22 4.66
C ASN A 55 -8.46 -10.89 5.72
N ASP A 56 -7.15 -10.89 5.55
CA ASP A 56 -6.19 -11.43 6.51
C ASP A 56 -5.91 -10.47 7.67
N GLY A 57 -6.49 -9.29 7.66
CA GLY A 57 -6.44 -8.36 8.78
C GLY A 57 -5.51 -7.17 8.60
N ALA A 58 -4.96 -6.95 7.41
CA ALA A 58 -4.20 -5.73 7.15
C ALA A 58 -5.10 -4.51 7.35
N ASP A 59 -4.60 -3.52 8.04
CA ASP A 59 -5.36 -2.29 8.30
C ASP A 59 -5.38 -1.37 7.10
N GLY A 60 -4.33 -1.41 6.27
CA GLY A 60 -4.24 -0.66 5.02
C GLY A 60 -3.35 -1.37 4.02
N VAL A 61 -3.59 -1.10 2.74
CA VAL A 61 -2.78 -1.60 1.63
C VAL A 61 -2.32 -0.39 0.81
N LEU A 62 -1.02 -0.25 0.68
CA LEU A 62 -0.38 0.81 -0.09
C LEU A 62 0.27 0.19 -1.32
N ILE A 63 0.02 0.75 -2.48
CA ILE A 63 0.66 0.33 -3.72
C ILE A 63 1.47 1.50 -4.25
N THR A 64 2.76 1.28 -4.46
CA THR A 64 3.65 2.30 -5.01
C THR A 64 4.21 1.82 -6.33
N GLY A 65 4.22 2.70 -7.31
CA GLY A 65 4.67 2.40 -8.66
C GLY A 65 5.46 3.55 -9.27
N CYS A 66 5.94 3.34 -10.49
CA CYS A 66 6.65 4.36 -11.25
C CYS A 66 5.71 5.50 -11.62
N HIS A 67 6.25 6.72 -11.71
CA HIS A 67 5.48 7.84 -12.25
C HIS A 67 4.99 7.52 -13.66
N ILE A 68 3.85 8.09 -14.04
CA ILE A 68 3.29 7.90 -15.39
C ILE A 68 4.33 8.33 -16.42
N GLY A 69 4.57 7.45 -17.38
CA GLY A 69 5.61 7.63 -18.41
C GLY A 69 6.96 7.00 -18.07
N ASP A 70 7.22 6.63 -16.82
CA ASP A 70 8.50 6.09 -16.37
C ASP A 70 8.47 4.58 -16.09
N CYS A 71 7.36 3.91 -16.40
CA CYS A 71 7.24 2.49 -16.14
C CYS A 71 8.19 1.68 -17.03
N HIS A 72 8.96 0.78 -16.43
CA HIS A 72 9.87 -0.12 -17.15
C HIS A 72 9.14 -0.96 -18.21
N TYR A 73 7.89 -1.34 -17.91
CA TYR A 73 7.04 -2.14 -18.80
C TYR A 73 6.03 -1.28 -19.59
N ILE A 74 6.33 0.00 -19.77
CA ILE A 74 5.57 0.99 -20.55
C ILE A 74 4.21 1.32 -19.93
N ASP A 75 3.27 0.36 -19.89
CA ASP A 75 1.88 0.59 -19.47
C ASP A 75 1.52 0.00 -18.12
N GLY A 76 2.45 -0.68 -17.43
CA GLY A 76 2.15 -1.38 -16.19
C GLY A 76 1.53 -0.48 -15.12
N ASN A 77 2.06 0.71 -14.93
CA ASN A 77 1.56 1.66 -13.93
C ASN A 77 0.19 2.22 -14.29
N LYS A 78 -0.08 2.46 -15.58
CA LYS A 78 -1.40 2.90 -16.05
C LYS A 78 -2.46 1.82 -15.80
N ASN A 79 -2.11 0.57 -16.07
CA ASN A 79 -2.99 -0.57 -15.81
C ASN A 79 -3.27 -0.71 -14.31
N ALA A 80 -2.24 -0.51 -13.48
CA ALA A 80 -2.38 -0.51 -12.04
C ALA A 80 -3.37 0.56 -11.57
N GLU A 81 -3.25 1.78 -12.10
CA GLU A 81 -4.15 2.88 -11.75
C GLU A 81 -5.60 2.52 -12.02
N ILE A 82 -5.89 1.96 -13.20
CA ILE A 82 -7.24 1.55 -13.58
C ILE A 82 -7.77 0.47 -12.63
N ARG A 83 -6.98 -0.57 -12.36
CA ARG A 83 -7.36 -1.67 -11.47
C ARG A 83 -7.61 -1.20 -10.05
N ILE A 84 -6.71 -0.36 -9.54
CA ILE A 84 -6.82 0.16 -8.16
C ILE A 84 -8.05 1.05 -8.01
N ASN A 85 -8.30 1.93 -8.97
CA ASN A 85 -9.49 2.80 -8.95
C ASN A 85 -10.78 1.98 -8.98
N ASN A 86 -10.83 0.92 -9.80
CA ASN A 86 -11.97 0.01 -9.85
C ASN A 86 -12.14 -0.76 -8.54
N THR A 87 -11.05 -1.21 -7.95
CA THR A 87 -11.06 -1.91 -6.66
C THR A 87 -11.54 -0.98 -5.55
N LYS A 88 -11.09 0.28 -5.54
CA LYS A 88 -11.57 1.27 -4.58
C LYS A 88 -13.06 1.50 -4.67
N LYS A 89 -13.62 1.56 -5.89
CA LYS A 89 -15.06 1.71 -6.08
C LYS A 89 -15.83 0.55 -5.49
N ALA A 90 -15.32 -0.67 -5.67
CA ALA A 90 -15.94 -1.85 -5.08
C ALA A 90 -15.83 -1.84 -3.54
N LEU A 91 -14.68 -1.46 -3.01
CA LEU A 91 -14.44 -1.38 -1.57
C LEU A 91 -15.25 -0.27 -0.90
N ALA A 92 -15.60 0.80 -1.63
CA ALA A 92 -16.40 1.90 -1.09
C ALA A 92 -17.77 1.40 -0.61
N LYS A 93 -18.34 0.39 -1.27
CA LYS A 93 -19.61 -0.23 -0.87
C LYS A 93 -19.52 -0.90 0.49
N LEU A 94 -18.32 -1.29 0.90
CA LEU A 94 -18.05 -1.96 2.18
C LEU A 94 -17.44 -1.02 3.21
N GLY A 95 -17.16 0.23 2.83
CA GLY A 95 -16.48 1.20 3.69
C GLY A 95 -14.98 1.01 3.81
N PHE A 96 -14.36 0.26 2.91
CA PHE A 96 -12.91 -0.03 2.93
C PHE A 96 -12.08 0.75 1.92
N ASP A 97 -12.68 1.63 1.15
CA ASP A 97 -11.98 2.37 0.08
C ASP A 97 -10.80 3.20 0.60
N LYS A 98 -10.90 3.76 1.79
CA LYS A 98 -9.84 4.57 2.40
C LYS A 98 -8.66 3.75 2.93
N ARG A 99 -8.80 2.42 2.96
CA ARG A 99 -7.75 1.51 3.38
C ARG A 99 -6.84 1.08 2.22
N LEU A 100 -7.10 1.60 1.02
CA LEU A 100 -6.32 1.32 -0.18
C LEU A 100 -5.83 2.63 -0.77
N ARG A 101 -4.52 2.73 -1.04
CA ARG A 101 -3.92 3.92 -1.65
C ARG A 101 -2.92 3.50 -2.73
N LEU A 102 -2.87 4.26 -3.81
CA LEU A 102 -1.88 4.15 -4.88
C LEU A 102 -1.10 5.46 -4.96
N GLU A 103 0.23 5.36 -4.93
CA GLU A 103 1.12 6.52 -5.02
C GLU A 103 2.25 6.24 -6.00
N TRP A 104 2.73 7.29 -6.66
CA TRP A 104 3.86 7.20 -7.57
C TRP A 104 5.14 7.63 -6.86
N VAL A 105 6.16 6.75 -6.86
CA VAL A 105 7.44 6.99 -6.20
C VAL A 105 8.56 6.54 -7.13
N SER A 106 9.51 7.43 -7.44
CA SER A 106 10.65 7.10 -8.27
C SER A 106 11.82 6.57 -7.42
N ALA A 107 12.83 6.02 -8.10
CA ALA A 107 14.02 5.48 -7.44
C ALA A 107 14.80 6.53 -6.63
N SER A 108 14.72 7.79 -7.03
CA SER A 108 15.42 8.90 -6.36
C SER A 108 14.59 9.61 -5.29
N GLU A 109 13.36 9.15 -5.03
CA GLU A 109 12.41 9.80 -4.14
C GLU A 109 12.25 9.10 -2.79
N GLY A 110 13.37 8.84 -2.10
CA GLY A 110 13.34 8.22 -0.77
C GLY A 110 12.56 9.03 0.26
N ALA A 111 12.74 10.37 0.25
CA ALA A 111 12.00 11.25 1.16
C ALA A 111 10.49 11.19 0.89
N ARG A 112 10.10 11.16 -0.38
CA ARG A 112 8.68 11.03 -0.76
C ARG A 112 8.11 9.70 -0.29
N PHE A 113 8.85 8.60 -0.42
CA PHE A 113 8.41 7.30 0.06
C PHE A 113 8.10 7.36 1.56
N ALA A 114 9.02 7.90 2.36
CA ALA A 114 8.84 8.05 3.81
C ALA A 114 7.62 8.91 4.14
N GLU A 115 7.43 10.02 3.41
CA GLU A 115 6.30 10.92 3.60
C GLU A 115 4.97 10.23 3.28
N VAL A 116 4.89 9.50 2.17
CA VAL A 116 3.70 8.77 1.77
C VAL A 116 3.32 7.73 2.83
N VAL A 117 4.30 6.98 3.34
CA VAL A 117 4.08 5.98 4.38
C VAL A 117 3.55 6.63 5.65
N LYS A 118 4.13 7.75 6.06
CA LYS A 118 3.66 8.48 7.25
C LYS A 118 2.24 8.97 7.09
N ASP A 119 1.92 9.59 5.97
CA ASP A 119 0.58 10.12 5.70
C ASP A 119 -0.45 9.01 5.71
N PHE A 120 -0.17 7.91 5.03
CA PHE A 120 -1.10 6.79 4.96
C PHE A 120 -1.27 6.14 6.33
N THR A 121 -0.20 5.98 7.09
CA THR A 121 -0.26 5.44 8.45
C THR A 121 -1.18 6.30 9.33
N GLU A 122 -1.06 7.63 9.25
CA GLU A 122 -1.91 8.54 10.02
C GLU A 122 -3.38 8.45 9.59
N GLU A 123 -3.66 8.34 8.30
CA GLU A 123 -5.02 8.15 7.82
C GLU A 123 -5.63 6.86 8.36
N ILE A 124 -4.88 5.75 8.30
CA ILE A 124 -5.35 4.46 8.80
C ILE A 124 -5.53 4.51 10.32
N ARG A 125 -4.63 5.22 11.02
CA ARG A 125 -4.76 5.39 12.48
C ARG A 125 -6.07 6.07 12.85
N LYS A 126 -6.49 7.08 12.06
CA LYS A 126 -7.76 7.76 12.25
C LYS A 126 -8.97 6.88 11.93
N LEU A 127 -8.84 5.98 10.97
CA LEU A 127 -9.90 5.04 10.61
C LEU A 127 -10.09 3.96 11.67
N GLY A 128 -9.04 3.64 12.41
CA GLY A 128 -9.07 2.56 13.40
C GLY A 128 -8.74 1.19 12.81
N PRO A 129 -8.77 0.15 13.65
CA PRO A 129 -8.45 -1.21 13.22
C PRO A 129 -9.40 -1.73 12.14
N ASN A 130 -8.89 -2.62 11.29
CA ASN A 130 -9.69 -3.31 10.29
C ASN A 130 -10.77 -4.16 10.99
N PRO A 131 -12.06 -3.94 10.71
CA PRO A 131 -13.15 -4.69 11.37
C PRO A 131 -13.11 -6.20 11.17
N VAL A 132 -12.45 -6.68 10.11
CA VAL A 132 -12.32 -8.12 9.82
C VAL A 132 -11.59 -8.84 10.95
N LYS A 133 -10.69 -8.18 11.67
CA LYS A 133 -9.97 -8.77 12.80
C LYS A 133 -10.91 -9.28 13.89
N GLU A 134 -11.97 -8.55 14.18
CA GLU A 134 -12.97 -8.93 15.20
C GLU A 134 -13.73 -10.17 14.77
N VAL A 135 -14.12 -10.24 13.50
CA VAL A 135 -14.83 -11.39 12.93
C VAL A 135 -13.98 -12.65 13.06
N LYS A 136 -12.68 -12.57 12.72
CA LYS A 136 -11.76 -13.71 12.81
C LYS A 136 -11.54 -14.19 14.23
N ILE A 137 -11.47 -13.28 15.19
CA ILE A 137 -11.35 -13.63 16.61
C ILE A 137 -12.61 -14.37 17.06
N ASN A 138 -13.79 -13.91 16.66
CA ASN A 138 -15.06 -14.53 17.01
C ASN A 138 -15.21 -15.94 16.41
N GLU A 139 -14.71 -16.15 15.20
CA GLU A 139 -14.71 -17.46 14.54
C GLU A 139 -13.82 -18.48 15.22
N LYS A 140 -12.76 -18.04 15.92
CA LYS A 140 -11.85 -18.89 16.65
C LYS A 140 -12.35 -19.28 18.06
N LEU A 141 -13.38 -18.62 18.52
CA LEU A 141 -13.99 -18.89 19.80
C LEU A 141 -15.12 -19.93 19.68
#